data_315bc98e12290ef167c702f6b246d693
#
_entry.id   315bc98e12290ef167c702f6b246d693
#
_cell.length_a   1.000
_cell.length_b   1.000
_cell.length_c   1.000
_cell.angle_alpha   90.00
_cell.angle_beta   90.00
_cell.angle_gamma   90.00
#
_symmetry.space_group_name_H-M   'P 1'
#
loop_
_entity.id
_entity.type
_entity.pdbx_description
1 polymer ?
#
loop_
_entity_poly.entity_id
_entity_poly.type
_entity_poly.pdbx_seq_one_letter_code
_entity_poly.pdbx_strand_id
1 'polypeptide(L)'
;MLVTHHFPEESIPWMLEVRSIFGELIIFIDEKRVTPGTIARAERVGTRVHRYQADTWYEWDLASKARTCESDWVFLIECDEQLSPEWQQGDWRQLLETSHFTHFWCPRRWVVRAGRYVSGDPWWPDFQLRLFRNNLEGTSFPTKLHEPIHVPGAGACLHNLAIHHHVLWLYSRPVREARVRYYERLRPGGGLGHYYLYEDSLPPETALPKPVILDINREVPRMEKLSPEKISRISLEVSGVPRDVHVSALFWLDTQITNATDEALYPVGPHPVHLAYHWIEKTTRQMIVFDGYRSGLFPGLEANATRRYATMIVAPSSPGEYILQITMVQEEVCWFEDVCPEILQEFAVQVLV
;
A
#
# COMPACT_ATOMS: atom_id res chain seq x y z
N MET A 1 1.69 5.25 16.94
CA MET A 1 0.25 5.52 17.09
C MET A 1 -0.54 4.27 16.72
N LEU A 2 -1.49 3.86 17.54
CA LEU A 2 -2.43 2.76 17.30
C LEU A 2 -3.85 3.29 17.40
N VAL A 3 -4.69 2.98 16.41
CA VAL A 3 -6.13 3.29 16.46
C VAL A 3 -6.89 1.96 16.43
N THR A 4 -7.77 1.70 17.39
CA THR A 4 -8.41 0.38 17.49
C THR A 4 -9.78 0.42 18.18
N HIS A 5 -10.59 -0.59 17.88
CA HIS A 5 -11.80 -0.95 18.61
C HIS A 5 -11.70 -2.37 19.18
N HIS A 6 -10.59 -3.04 18.95
CA HIS A 6 -10.35 -4.40 19.39
C HIS A 6 -8.89 -4.53 19.85
N PHE A 7 -8.64 -5.26 20.94
CA PHE A 7 -7.31 -5.47 21.46
C PHE A 7 -7.21 -6.88 22.02
N PRO A 8 -6.79 -7.88 21.24
CA PRO A 8 -6.67 -9.25 21.70
C PRO A 8 -5.52 -9.40 22.69
N GLU A 9 -5.60 -10.39 23.57
CA GLU A 9 -4.56 -10.65 24.58
C GLU A 9 -3.22 -10.99 23.95
N GLU A 10 -3.23 -11.68 22.83
CA GLU A 10 -2.07 -12.05 22.02
C GLU A 10 -1.27 -10.85 21.50
N SER A 11 -1.93 -9.71 21.37
CA SER A 11 -1.30 -8.45 20.90
C SER A 11 -0.43 -7.78 21.96
N ILE A 12 -0.63 -8.10 23.24
CA ILE A 12 0.06 -7.42 24.33
C ILE A 12 1.59 -7.48 24.20
N PRO A 13 2.23 -8.65 24.01
CA PRO A 13 3.68 -8.70 23.86
C PRO A 13 4.17 -7.93 22.63
N TRP A 14 3.43 -7.94 21.52
CA TRP A 14 3.80 -7.21 20.30
C TRP A 14 3.74 -5.69 20.51
N MET A 15 2.72 -5.20 21.17
CA MET A 15 2.57 -3.77 21.45
C MET A 15 3.57 -3.28 22.50
N LEU A 16 3.96 -4.10 23.46
CA LEU A 16 5.07 -3.79 24.37
C LEU A 16 6.40 -3.70 23.62
N GLU A 17 6.63 -4.56 22.63
CA GLU A 17 7.79 -4.48 21.74
C GLU A 17 7.77 -3.19 20.92
N VAL A 18 6.65 -2.82 20.29
CA VAL A 18 6.48 -1.55 19.57
C VAL A 18 6.81 -0.37 20.49
N ARG A 19 6.28 -0.35 21.71
CA ARG A 19 6.57 0.69 22.69
C ARG A 19 8.06 0.74 23.03
N SER A 20 8.73 -0.42 23.18
CA SER A 20 10.17 -0.49 23.45
C SER A 20 11.02 0.06 22.30
N ILE A 21 10.63 -0.23 21.06
CA ILE A 21 11.36 0.20 19.85
C ILE A 21 11.19 1.70 19.60
N PHE A 22 9.97 2.23 19.72
CA PHE A 22 9.65 3.63 19.39
C PHE A 22 9.66 4.58 20.59
N GLY A 23 9.79 4.05 21.82
CA GLY A 23 9.80 4.83 23.07
C GLY A 23 8.42 5.26 23.56
N GLU A 24 7.45 5.45 22.66
CA GLU A 24 6.08 5.84 22.99
C GLU A 24 5.07 5.02 22.19
N LEU A 25 3.96 4.65 22.82
CA LEU A 25 2.79 4.05 22.17
C LEU A 25 1.53 4.80 22.59
N ILE A 26 0.98 5.63 21.71
CA ILE A 26 -0.28 6.33 21.91
C ILE A 26 -1.39 5.48 21.30
N ILE A 27 -2.38 5.14 22.10
CA ILE A 27 -3.51 4.29 21.70
C ILE A 27 -4.80 5.11 21.70
N PHE A 28 -5.53 5.07 20.59
CA PHE A 28 -6.86 5.66 20.42
C PHE A 28 -7.90 4.53 20.37
N ILE A 29 -8.84 4.52 21.31
CA ILE A 29 -9.86 3.47 21.46
C ILE A 29 -11.24 4.04 21.15
N ASP A 30 -11.94 3.41 20.20
CA ASP A 30 -13.34 3.70 19.93
C ASP A 30 -14.27 3.03 20.96
N GLU A 31 -14.72 3.80 21.93
CA GLU A 31 -15.55 3.33 23.06
C GLU A 31 -16.91 2.74 22.62
N LYS A 32 -17.44 3.11 21.45
CA LYS A 32 -18.70 2.56 20.96
C LYS A 32 -18.61 1.07 20.62
N ARG A 33 -17.41 0.55 20.39
CA ARG A 33 -17.19 -0.79 19.80
C ARG A 33 -16.35 -1.72 20.68
N VAL A 34 -15.90 -1.27 21.84
CA VAL A 34 -15.00 -2.05 22.71
C VAL A 34 -15.70 -2.62 23.93
N THR A 35 -15.10 -3.65 24.51
CA THR A 35 -15.44 -4.18 25.84
C THR A 35 -14.58 -3.52 26.91
N PRO A 36 -15.01 -3.50 28.18
CA PRO A 36 -14.14 -3.03 29.28
C PRO A 36 -12.78 -3.73 29.34
N GLY A 37 -12.72 -5.02 29.03
CA GLY A 37 -11.47 -5.76 28.96
C GLY A 37 -10.52 -5.27 27.86
N THR A 38 -11.03 -4.77 26.75
CA THR A 38 -10.23 -4.17 25.67
C THR A 38 -9.51 -2.91 26.18
N ILE A 39 -10.22 -2.06 26.90
CA ILE A 39 -9.67 -0.82 27.47
C ILE A 39 -8.56 -1.14 28.47
N ALA A 40 -8.82 -2.07 29.41
CA ALA A 40 -7.84 -2.47 30.41
C ALA A 40 -6.54 -3.05 29.77
N ARG A 41 -6.67 -3.81 28.68
CA ARG A 41 -5.49 -4.31 27.95
C ARG A 41 -4.69 -3.18 27.30
N ALA A 42 -5.35 -2.24 26.67
CA ALA A 42 -4.69 -1.08 26.05
C ALA A 42 -3.97 -0.21 27.10
N GLU A 43 -4.59 0.01 28.27
CA GLU A 43 -3.99 0.75 29.39
C GLU A 43 -2.74 0.07 29.97
N ARG A 44 -2.63 -1.25 29.86
CA ARG A 44 -1.41 -1.99 30.27
C ARG A 44 -0.21 -1.73 29.35
N VAL A 45 -0.43 -1.45 28.09
CA VAL A 45 0.65 -1.34 27.09
C VAL A 45 0.86 0.07 26.57
N GLY A 46 -0.18 0.88 26.48
CA GLY A 46 -0.08 2.26 26.00
C GLY A 46 0.73 3.15 26.92
N THR A 47 1.50 4.07 26.38
CA THR A 47 2.08 5.18 27.13
C THR A 47 1.00 6.20 27.46
N ARG A 48 0.14 6.46 26.48
CA ARG A 48 -1.08 7.29 26.60
C ARG A 48 -2.23 6.56 25.92
N VAL A 49 -3.42 6.59 26.53
CA VAL A 49 -4.64 6.01 25.96
C VAL A 49 -5.72 7.07 25.87
N HIS A 50 -6.16 7.35 24.65
CA HIS A 50 -7.23 8.28 24.36
C HIS A 50 -8.49 7.52 24.00
N ARG A 51 -9.61 7.88 24.63
CA ARG A 51 -10.92 7.32 24.37
C ARG A 51 -11.70 8.29 23.48
N TYR A 52 -12.35 7.77 22.44
CA TYR A 52 -13.16 8.58 21.55
C TYR A 52 -14.38 7.77 21.07
N GLN A 53 -15.27 8.42 20.37
CA GLN A 53 -16.44 7.78 19.77
C GLN A 53 -16.45 8.06 18.27
N ALA A 54 -16.18 7.03 17.46
CA ALA A 54 -16.21 7.14 16.02
C ALA A 54 -17.65 7.22 15.50
N ASP A 55 -17.91 8.13 14.58
CA ASP A 55 -19.23 8.27 13.99
C ASP A 55 -19.49 7.23 12.89
N THR A 56 -18.45 6.83 12.16
CA THR A 56 -18.56 5.92 11.02
C THR A 56 -17.73 4.65 11.19
N TRP A 57 -16.40 4.73 11.14
CA TRP A 57 -15.46 3.61 11.35
C TRP A 57 -14.37 3.98 12.36
N TYR A 58 -13.70 2.99 12.91
CA TYR A 58 -12.79 3.19 14.04
C TYR A 58 -11.54 4.06 13.73
N GLU A 59 -11.08 4.11 12.48
CA GLU A 59 -9.98 4.98 12.05
C GLU A 59 -10.41 6.41 11.70
N TRP A 60 -11.66 6.74 11.95
CA TRP A 60 -12.18 8.08 11.66
C TRP A 60 -11.32 9.17 12.33
N ASP A 61 -11.08 10.26 11.57
CA ASP A 61 -10.29 11.42 12.02
C ASP A 61 -8.84 11.08 12.45
N LEU A 62 -8.11 10.35 11.58
CA LEU A 62 -6.68 10.10 11.78
C LEU A 62 -5.87 11.41 11.88
N ALA A 63 -6.32 12.49 11.22
CA ALA A 63 -5.66 13.78 11.22
C ALA A 63 -5.53 14.37 12.63
N SER A 64 -6.63 14.39 13.42
CA SER A 64 -6.56 14.91 14.80
C SER A 64 -5.76 13.98 15.71
N LYS A 65 -5.84 12.66 15.48
CA LYS A 65 -5.05 11.68 16.23
C LYS A 65 -3.55 11.83 15.98
N ALA A 66 -3.14 12.01 14.74
CA ALA A 66 -1.73 12.25 14.40
C ALA A 66 -1.20 13.54 15.04
N ARG A 67 -2.01 14.61 15.06
CA ARG A 67 -1.64 15.88 15.72
C ARG A 67 -1.45 15.78 17.24
N THR A 68 -1.99 14.76 17.90
CA THR A 68 -1.72 14.53 19.33
C THR A 68 -0.37 13.86 19.59
N CYS A 69 0.29 13.35 18.54
CA CYS A 69 1.65 12.84 18.64
C CYS A 69 2.63 14.03 18.64
N GLU A 70 3.51 14.08 19.61
CA GLU A 70 4.46 15.21 19.78
C GLU A 70 5.79 14.97 19.05
N SER A 71 6.05 13.72 18.65
CA SER A 71 7.27 13.33 17.92
C SER A 71 7.27 13.82 16.48
N ASP A 72 8.46 14.05 15.90
CA ASP A 72 8.66 14.44 14.50
C ASP A 72 8.19 13.38 13.50
N TRP A 73 8.12 12.13 13.94
CA TRP A 73 7.69 10.99 13.14
C TRP A 73 6.56 10.22 13.80
N VAL A 74 5.62 9.77 12.99
CA VAL A 74 4.53 8.89 13.43
C VAL A 74 4.68 7.54 12.74
N PHE A 75 4.73 6.47 13.54
CA PHE A 75 4.59 5.10 13.05
C PHE A 75 3.16 4.62 13.34
N LEU A 76 2.43 4.24 12.29
CA LEU A 76 1.06 3.73 12.39
C LEU A 76 1.07 2.20 12.45
N ILE A 77 0.50 1.64 13.50
CA ILE A 77 0.43 0.18 13.73
C ILE A 77 -0.99 -0.23 14.09
N GLU A 78 -1.39 -1.45 13.75
CA GLU A 78 -2.66 -2.05 14.16
C GLU A 78 -2.44 -3.08 15.27
N CYS A 79 -3.50 -3.38 16.06
CA CYS A 79 -3.37 -4.28 17.20
C CYS A 79 -3.11 -5.74 16.81
N ASP A 80 -3.39 -6.14 15.58
CA ASP A 80 -3.12 -7.46 15.02
C ASP A 80 -1.84 -7.49 14.15
N GLU A 81 -0.96 -6.52 14.36
CA GLU A 81 0.33 -6.41 13.68
C GLU A 81 1.50 -6.58 14.66
N GLN A 82 2.52 -7.32 14.23
CA GLN A 82 3.77 -7.53 14.92
C GLN A 82 4.93 -7.05 14.05
N LEU A 83 5.92 -6.40 14.64
CA LEU A 83 7.13 -6.01 13.94
C LEU A 83 8.00 -7.22 13.62
N SER A 84 8.66 -7.23 12.46
CA SER A 84 9.68 -8.24 12.18
C SER A 84 10.94 -7.99 13.04
N PRO A 85 11.78 -9.02 13.29
CA PRO A 85 12.93 -8.88 14.19
C PRO A 85 13.93 -7.81 13.78
N GLU A 86 13.97 -7.43 12.51
CA GLU A 86 14.87 -6.39 11.98
C GLU A 86 14.60 -5.01 12.61
N TRP A 87 13.37 -4.73 13.04
CA TRP A 87 13.02 -3.49 13.73
C TRP A 87 13.75 -3.28 15.07
N GLN A 88 14.25 -4.34 15.66
CA GLN A 88 15.06 -4.26 16.89
C GLN A 88 16.50 -3.79 16.61
N GLN A 89 16.94 -3.82 15.36
CA GLN A 89 18.26 -3.32 14.94
C GLN A 89 18.21 -1.79 14.89
N GLY A 90 19.12 -1.13 15.62
CA GLY A 90 19.07 0.32 15.86
C GLY A 90 19.28 1.19 14.61
N ASP A 91 19.92 0.65 13.58
CA ASP A 91 20.45 1.42 12.45
C ASP A 91 19.39 2.05 11.55
N TRP A 92 18.18 1.48 11.48
CA TRP A 92 17.09 2.03 10.65
C TRP A 92 16.69 3.46 11.08
N ARG A 93 16.93 3.85 12.35
CA ARG A 93 16.64 5.20 12.84
C ARG A 93 17.47 6.27 12.13
N GLN A 94 18.64 5.92 11.61
CA GLN A 94 19.46 6.84 10.84
C GLN A 94 18.74 7.32 9.57
N LEU A 95 17.81 6.53 9.01
CA LEU A 95 16.96 6.95 7.88
C LEU A 95 16.13 8.18 8.24
N LEU A 96 15.67 8.29 9.49
CA LEU A 96 14.83 9.39 9.94
C LEU A 96 15.61 10.70 10.10
N GLU A 97 16.90 10.60 10.39
CA GLU A 97 17.78 11.73 10.68
C GLU A 97 18.49 12.22 9.42
N THR A 98 18.91 11.31 8.56
CA THR A 98 19.83 11.59 7.44
C THR A 98 19.14 11.64 6.08
N SER A 99 17.92 11.08 5.94
CA SER A 99 17.26 11.03 4.65
C SER A 99 16.42 12.28 4.38
N HIS A 100 16.29 12.63 3.10
CA HIS A 100 15.36 13.65 2.62
C HIS A 100 13.92 13.12 2.50
N PHE A 101 13.70 11.84 2.80
CA PHE A 101 12.38 11.23 2.73
C PHE A 101 11.45 11.74 3.83
N THR A 102 10.20 11.88 3.46
CA THR A 102 9.14 12.35 4.36
C THR A 102 8.25 11.21 4.87
N HIS A 103 8.31 10.05 4.21
CA HIS A 103 7.51 8.89 4.58
C HIS A 103 8.09 7.58 4.04
N PHE A 104 7.66 6.46 4.65
CA PHE A 104 8.12 5.14 4.28
C PHE A 104 6.98 4.14 4.25
N TRP A 105 6.99 3.25 3.25
CA TRP A 105 6.14 2.08 3.17
C TRP A 105 6.86 0.86 3.73
N CYS A 106 6.16 0.08 4.54
CA CYS A 106 6.66 -1.18 5.09
C CYS A 106 5.90 -2.35 4.46
N PRO A 107 6.57 -3.43 4.03
CA PRO A 107 5.90 -4.60 3.50
C PRO A 107 5.19 -5.36 4.61
N ARG A 108 3.95 -5.78 4.36
CA ARG A 108 3.12 -6.51 5.31
C ARG A 108 3.00 -7.97 4.90
N ARG A 109 3.34 -8.90 5.81
CA ARG A 109 3.19 -10.35 5.62
C ARG A 109 1.93 -10.83 6.30
N TRP A 110 0.99 -11.37 5.56
CA TRP A 110 -0.26 -11.93 6.07
C TRP A 110 -0.01 -13.31 6.65
N VAL A 111 0.11 -13.38 7.98
CA VAL A 111 0.44 -14.61 8.70
C VAL A 111 -0.82 -15.47 8.84
N VAL A 112 -0.74 -16.72 8.40
CA VAL A 112 -1.87 -17.69 8.41
C VAL A 112 -1.77 -18.69 9.54
N ARG A 113 -0.56 -18.94 10.02
CA ARG A 113 -0.24 -19.82 11.17
C ARG A 113 1.20 -19.54 11.63
N ALA A 114 1.58 -20.14 12.77
CA ALA A 114 2.91 -19.95 13.34
C ALA A 114 4.02 -20.16 12.29
N GLY A 115 4.82 -19.11 12.08
CA GLY A 115 5.97 -19.14 11.19
C GLY A 115 5.67 -19.22 9.69
N ARG A 116 4.42 -19.00 9.24
CA ARG A 116 4.06 -19.03 7.81
C ARG A 116 3.16 -17.88 7.42
N TYR A 117 3.35 -17.36 6.18
CA TYR A 117 2.53 -16.29 5.60
C TYR A 117 2.13 -16.62 4.16
N VAL A 118 1.12 -15.94 3.66
CA VAL A 118 0.72 -16.03 2.25
C VAL A 118 1.73 -15.27 1.41
N SER A 119 2.36 -15.96 0.46
CA SER A 119 3.45 -15.41 -0.37
C SER A 119 3.04 -15.08 -1.81
N GLY A 120 1.79 -15.35 -2.17
CA GLY A 120 1.26 -15.02 -3.50
C GLY A 120 0.65 -13.61 -3.55
N ASP A 121 0.55 -13.07 -4.76
CA ASP A 121 -0.20 -11.86 -5.04
C ASP A 121 -1.70 -12.05 -4.71
N PRO A 122 -2.41 -11.09 -4.15
CA PRO A 122 -1.98 -9.73 -3.77
C PRO A 122 -1.47 -9.59 -2.32
N TRP A 123 -1.26 -10.68 -1.59
CA TRP A 123 -0.85 -10.64 -0.16
C TRP A 123 0.62 -10.31 0.05
N TRP A 124 1.46 -10.54 -0.97
CA TRP A 124 2.89 -10.27 -0.85
C TRP A 124 3.51 -9.87 -2.20
N PRO A 125 4.27 -8.73 -2.21
CA PRO A 125 4.44 -7.77 -1.12
C PRO A 125 3.24 -6.82 -1.00
N ASP A 126 2.72 -6.66 0.21
CA ASP A 126 1.63 -5.72 0.54
C ASP A 126 2.25 -4.50 1.26
N PHE A 127 2.68 -3.49 0.49
CA PHE A 127 3.30 -2.30 1.05
C PHE A 127 2.26 -1.34 1.63
N GLN A 128 2.45 -0.98 2.90
CA GLN A 128 1.59 -0.05 3.63
C GLN A 128 2.40 1.17 4.08
N LEU A 129 1.87 2.37 3.88
CA LEU A 129 2.45 3.57 4.46
C LEU A 129 2.30 3.50 5.98
N ARG A 130 3.41 3.37 6.68
CA ARG A 130 3.40 3.17 8.15
C ARG A 130 4.21 4.20 8.91
N LEU A 131 5.21 4.81 8.31
CA LEU A 131 6.08 5.77 8.96
C LEU A 131 6.10 7.06 8.15
N PHE A 132 5.76 8.19 8.79
CA PHE A 132 5.71 9.49 8.11
C PHE A 132 6.05 10.64 9.05
N ARG A 133 6.57 11.75 8.48
CA ARG A 133 6.83 12.98 9.22
C ARG A 133 5.53 13.58 9.71
N ASN A 134 5.50 13.86 11.01
CA ASN A 134 4.37 14.49 11.66
C ASN A 134 4.27 15.98 11.29
N ASN A 135 3.05 16.52 11.31
CA ASN A 135 2.76 17.94 11.10
C ASN A 135 3.33 18.53 9.79
N LEU A 136 3.61 17.70 8.78
CA LEU A 136 4.06 18.18 7.49
C LEU A 136 2.89 18.83 6.73
N GLU A 137 3.07 20.09 6.32
CA GLU A 137 2.09 20.84 5.54
C GLU A 137 1.77 20.10 4.24
N GLY A 138 0.49 20.03 3.88
CA GLY A 138 0.02 19.29 2.70
C GLY A 138 -0.27 17.81 2.94
N THR A 139 0.03 17.27 4.13
CA THR A 139 -0.39 15.90 4.47
C THR A 139 -1.91 15.81 4.54
N SER A 140 -2.50 14.88 3.76
CA SER A 140 -3.93 14.59 3.79
C SER A 140 -4.21 13.18 4.30
N PHE A 141 -5.24 13.08 5.13
CA PHE A 141 -5.65 11.83 5.78
C PHE A 141 -6.94 11.30 5.15
N PRO A 142 -7.18 9.97 5.19
CA PRO A 142 -8.35 9.36 4.60
C PRO A 142 -9.66 9.92 5.19
N THR A 143 -10.60 10.18 4.32
CA THR A 143 -11.98 10.55 4.65
C THR A 143 -12.94 9.39 4.47
N LYS A 144 -12.50 8.33 3.81
CA LYS A 144 -13.22 7.07 3.60
C LYS A 144 -12.35 5.88 4.00
N LEU A 145 -13.00 4.77 4.26
CA LEU A 145 -12.33 3.51 4.60
C LEU A 145 -11.33 3.09 3.51
N HIS A 146 -10.13 2.71 3.93
CA HIS A 146 -9.03 2.24 3.06
C HIS A 146 -8.56 3.25 1.99
N GLU A 147 -8.82 4.53 2.16
CA GLU A 147 -8.09 5.55 1.41
C GLU A 147 -6.66 5.67 1.96
N PRO A 148 -5.67 5.94 1.11
CA PRO A 148 -4.30 6.16 1.58
C PRO A 148 -4.14 7.48 2.32
N ILE A 149 -3.14 7.54 3.19
CA ILE A 149 -2.59 8.81 3.66
C ILE A 149 -1.69 9.34 2.56
N HIS A 150 -1.85 10.58 2.15
CA HIS A 150 -0.95 11.26 1.23
C HIS A 150 0.00 12.17 2.00
N VAL A 151 1.28 11.90 1.89
CA VAL A 151 2.35 12.68 2.53
C VAL A 151 3.16 13.34 1.41
N PRO A 152 3.29 14.67 1.40
CA PRO A 152 4.06 15.37 0.38
C PRO A 152 5.56 15.08 0.52
N GLY A 153 6.30 15.22 -0.59
CA GLY A 153 7.72 14.94 -0.64
C GLY A 153 8.04 13.50 -1.05
N ALA A 154 9.31 13.17 -1.03
CA ALA A 154 9.80 11.86 -1.43
C ALA A 154 9.51 10.79 -0.38
N GLY A 155 9.08 9.61 -0.82
CA GLY A 155 8.89 8.43 0.01
C GLY A 155 9.77 7.26 -0.43
N ALA A 156 9.91 6.25 0.44
CA ALA A 156 10.68 5.04 0.12
C ALA A 156 10.05 3.77 0.72
N CYS A 157 10.36 2.61 0.16
CA CYS A 157 10.00 1.31 0.71
C CYS A 157 11.13 0.76 1.58
N LEU A 158 10.77 0.25 2.75
CA LEU A 158 11.69 -0.42 3.67
C LEU A 158 11.54 -1.94 3.51
N HIS A 159 12.23 -2.53 2.53
CA HIS A 159 11.99 -3.92 2.09
C HIS A 159 12.16 -4.97 3.18
N ASN A 160 13.11 -4.80 4.09
CA ASN A 160 13.39 -5.76 5.17
C ASN A 160 12.70 -5.39 6.50
N LEU A 161 12.25 -4.16 6.67
CA LEU A 161 11.50 -3.73 7.86
C LEU A 161 10.02 -4.09 7.70
N ALA A 162 9.72 -5.38 7.77
CA ALA A 162 8.39 -5.89 7.53
C ALA A 162 7.49 -5.84 8.78
N ILE A 163 6.19 -5.92 8.53
CA ILE A 163 5.14 -6.05 9.54
C ILE A 163 4.44 -7.39 9.33
N HIS A 164 4.27 -8.17 10.37
CA HIS A 164 3.54 -9.43 10.36
C HIS A 164 2.08 -9.17 10.77
N HIS A 165 1.16 -9.31 9.83
CA HIS A 165 -0.26 -9.08 10.02
C HIS A 165 -0.95 -10.41 10.33
N HIS A 166 -1.42 -10.54 11.55
CA HIS A 166 -1.95 -11.78 12.13
C HIS A 166 -3.46 -11.96 11.99
N VAL A 167 -4.14 -11.12 11.24
CA VAL A 167 -5.61 -11.14 11.08
C VAL A 167 -6.14 -12.51 10.65
N LEU A 168 -5.43 -13.22 9.77
CA LEU A 168 -5.83 -14.54 9.26
C LEU A 168 -5.64 -15.66 10.30
N TRP A 169 -4.75 -15.46 11.25
CA TRP A 169 -4.47 -16.41 12.32
C TRP A 169 -5.28 -16.13 13.59
N LEU A 170 -5.38 -14.84 13.99
CA LEU A 170 -6.07 -14.44 15.24
C LEU A 170 -7.57 -14.60 15.16
N TYR A 171 -8.15 -14.40 13.99
CA TYR A 171 -9.60 -14.38 13.84
C TYR A 171 -10.11 -15.58 13.07
N SER A 172 -11.11 -16.24 13.63
CA SER A 172 -11.82 -17.34 12.95
C SER A 172 -12.49 -16.85 11.65
N ARG A 173 -12.71 -17.76 10.71
CA ARG A 173 -13.35 -17.44 9.43
C ARG A 173 -14.67 -16.67 9.59
N PRO A 174 -15.64 -17.08 10.46
CA PRO A 174 -16.87 -16.31 10.64
C PRO A 174 -16.67 -14.86 11.07
N VAL A 175 -15.64 -14.58 11.89
CA VAL A 175 -15.28 -13.21 12.30
C VAL A 175 -14.74 -12.43 11.11
N ARG A 176 -13.89 -13.03 10.30
CA ARG A 176 -13.35 -12.41 9.09
C ARG A 176 -14.45 -12.15 8.04
N GLU A 177 -15.37 -13.06 7.84
CA GLU A 177 -16.56 -12.87 6.98
C GLU A 177 -17.45 -11.71 7.47
N ALA A 178 -17.65 -11.59 8.78
CA ALA A 178 -18.39 -10.47 9.35
C ALA A 178 -17.66 -9.13 9.11
N ARG A 179 -16.31 -9.10 9.20
CA ARG A 179 -15.49 -7.95 8.88
C ARG A 179 -15.60 -7.57 7.40
N VAL A 180 -15.53 -8.53 6.49
CA VAL A 180 -15.73 -8.30 5.04
C VAL A 180 -17.09 -7.69 4.76
N ARG A 181 -18.17 -8.27 5.32
CA ARG A 181 -19.53 -7.70 5.18
C ARG A 181 -19.64 -6.29 5.75
N TYR A 182 -18.94 -5.98 6.83
CA TYR A 182 -18.91 -4.64 7.40
C TYR A 182 -18.19 -3.66 6.45
N TYR A 183 -17.03 -4.02 5.92
CA TYR A 183 -16.27 -3.18 4.99
C TYR A 183 -17.01 -2.97 3.66
N GLU A 184 -17.67 -4.02 3.16
CA GLU A 184 -18.46 -3.93 1.92
C GLU A 184 -19.66 -2.97 2.07
N ARG A 185 -20.26 -2.87 3.27
CA ARG A 185 -21.29 -1.85 3.52
C ARG A 185 -20.74 -0.42 3.56
N LEU A 186 -19.52 -0.24 4.04
CA LEU A 186 -18.88 1.09 4.10
C LEU A 186 -18.29 1.53 2.75
N ARG A 187 -17.81 0.57 1.96
CA ARG A 187 -17.20 0.79 0.65
C ARG A 187 -17.59 -0.34 -0.30
N PRO A 188 -18.75 -0.28 -0.92
CA PRO A 188 -19.21 -1.31 -1.87
C PRO A 188 -18.20 -1.50 -3.02
N GLY A 189 -17.93 -2.75 -3.38
CA GLY A 189 -16.98 -3.11 -4.44
C GLY A 189 -15.51 -2.91 -4.08
N GLY A 190 -15.18 -2.72 -2.81
CA GLY A 190 -13.81 -2.53 -2.34
C GLY A 190 -12.89 -3.74 -2.51
N GLY A 191 -13.43 -4.90 -2.90
CA GLY A 191 -12.65 -6.10 -3.24
C GLY A 191 -11.89 -6.75 -2.09
N LEU A 192 -12.21 -6.42 -0.83
CA LEU A 192 -11.45 -6.87 0.34
C LEU A 192 -11.73 -8.32 0.74
N GLY A 193 -12.81 -8.92 0.21
CA GLY A 193 -13.22 -10.30 0.56
C GLY A 193 -12.11 -11.31 0.36
N HIS A 194 -11.41 -11.24 -0.76
CA HIS A 194 -10.35 -12.19 -1.08
C HIS A 194 -9.15 -12.09 -0.12
N TYR A 195 -8.80 -10.93 0.38
CA TYR A 195 -7.71 -10.79 1.36
C TYR A 195 -8.02 -11.52 2.66
N TYR A 196 -9.22 -11.35 3.19
CA TYR A 196 -9.63 -11.90 4.48
C TYR A 196 -10.11 -13.35 4.40
N LEU A 197 -10.52 -13.81 3.19
CA LEU A 197 -11.06 -15.16 2.93
C LEU A 197 -10.10 -15.93 2.00
N TYR A 198 -8.81 -15.85 2.28
CA TYR A 198 -7.73 -16.39 1.46
C TYR A 198 -7.87 -17.89 1.15
N GLU A 199 -8.54 -18.64 2.03
CA GLU A 199 -8.78 -20.08 1.86
C GLU A 199 -9.59 -20.39 0.60
N ASP A 200 -10.38 -19.45 0.11
CA ASP A 200 -11.21 -19.65 -1.09
C ASP A 200 -10.37 -19.67 -2.38
N SER A 201 -9.18 -19.05 -2.38
CA SER A 201 -8.27 -19.01 -3.52
C SER A 201 -7.04 -19.90 -3.37
N LEU A 202 -6.84 -20.54 -2.21
CA LEU A 202 -5.71 -21.42 -1.91
C LEU A 202 -4.35 -20.84 -2.36
N PRO A 203 -4.00 -19.62 -1.97
CA PRO A 203 -2.76 -19.02 -2.41
C PRO A 203 -1.53 -19.76 -1.82
N PRO A 204 -0.36 -19.63 -2.45
CA PRO A 204 0.84 -20.25 -1.92
C PRO A 204 1.23 -19.69 -0.56
N GLU A 205 1.64 -20.57 0.35
CA GLU A 205 2.17 -20.21 1.67
C GLU A 205 3.66 -20.53 1.76
N THR A 206 4.43 -19.68 2.42
CA THR A 206 5.85 -19.92 2.67
C THR A 206 6.24 -19.64 4.12
N ALA A 207 7.42 -20.15 4.52
CA ALA A 207 7.95 -19.87 5.86
C ALA A 207 8.33 -18.40 5.99
N LEU A 208 8.14 -17.81 7.18
CA LEU A 208 8.71 -16.51 7.48
C LEU A 208 10.22 -16.53 7.28
N PRO A 209 10.81 -15.52 6.64
CA PRO A 209 12.25 -15.49 6.42
C PRO A 209 12.99 -15.44 7.76
N LYS A 210 14.22 -15.95 7.75
CA LYS A 210 15.13 -15.73 8.88
C LYS A 210 15.49 -14.26 8.96
N PRO A 211 15.67 -13.72 10.18
CA PRO A 211 16.14 -12.35 10.34
C PRO A 211 17.44 -12.11 9.56
N VAL A 212 17.52 -10.94 8.94
CA VAL A 212 18.71 -10.49 8.19
C VAL A 212 19.36 -9.33 8.91
N ILE A 213 20.66 -9.13 8.68
CA ILE A 213 21.34 -7.91 9.08
C ILE A 213 20.85 -6.79 8.17
N LEU A 214 20.29 -5.75 8.75
CA LEU A 214 19.78 -4.61 8.03
C LEU A 214 20.94 -3.80 7.41
N ASP A 215 20.96 -3.71 6.09
CA ASP A 215 21.84 -2.79 5.36
C ASP A 215 21.00 -1.59 4.90
N ILE A 216 21.05 -0.53 5.66
CA ILE A 216 20.25 0.67 5.46
C ILE A 216 20.50 1.32 4.09
N ASN A 217 21.70 1.18 3.53
CA ASN A 217 22.00 1.74 2.21
C ASN A 217 21.31 0.99 1.08
N ARG A 218 20.87 -0.26 1.34
CA ARG A 218 20.09 -1.09 0.40
C ARG A 218 18.59 -0.99 0.64
N GLU A 219 18.16 -0.51 1.81
CA GLU A 219 16.74 -0.41 2.15
C GLU A 219 16.03 0.72 1.39
N VAL A 220 16.77 1.75 0.99
CA VAL A 220 16.22 2.93 0.33
C VAL A 220 16.74 2.99 -1.10
N PRO A 221 16.03 2.36 -2.06
CA PRO A 221 16.39 2.49 -3.45
C PRO A 221 16.24 3.97 -3.88
N ARG A 222 17.25 4.46 -4.61
CA ARG A 222 17.22 5.79 -5.20
C ARG A 222 16.77 5.65 -6.65
N MET A 223 15.65 6.27 -6.98
CA MET A 223 15.20 6.38 -8.36
C MET A 223 15.56 7.78 -8.86
N GLU A 224 16.63 7.87 -9.62
CA GLU A 224 17.07 9.11 -10.26
C GLU A 224 16.29 9.32 -11.58
N LYS A 225 16.41 10.50 -12.17
CA LYS A 225 15.78 10.81 -13.46
C LYS A 225 16.39 9.94 -14.56
N LEU A 226 15.56 9.20 -15.26
CA LEU A 226 15.96 8.44 -16.44
C LEU A 226 16.25 9.41 -17.61
N SER A 227 17.30 9.12 -18.37
CA SER A 227 17.52 9.81 -19.62
C SER A 227 16.57 9.28 -20.73
N PRO A 228 16.29 10.08 -21.76
CA PRO A 228 15.49 9.62 -22.91
C PRO A 228 15.99 8.31 -23.53
N GLU A 229 17.30 8.11 -23.60
CA GLU A 229 17.91 6.89 -24.14
C GLU A 229 17.63 5.68 -23.24
N LYS A 230 17.51 5.85 -21.93
CA LYS A 230 17.13 4.77 -21.00
C LYS A 230 15.65 4.47 -21.13
N ILE A 231 14.78 5.48 -21.21
CA ILE A 231 13.35 5.29 -21.40
C ILE A 231 13.07 4.49 -22.69
N SER A 232 13.75 4.77 -23.79
CA SER A 232 13.58 4.05 -25.06
C SER A 232 14.02 2.58 -25.02
N ARG A 233 14.70 2.15 -23.97
CA ARG A 233 15.10 0.74 -23.72
C ARG A 233 14.15 -0.01 -22.79
N ILE A 234 13.04 0.61 -22.42
CA ILE A 234 11.98 0.00 -21.61
C ILE A 234 10.83 -0.32 -22.55
N SER A 235 10.28 -1.53 -22.43
CA SER A 235 9.13 -1.95 -23.23
C SER A 235 8.05 -2.55 -22.34
N LEU A 236 6.80 -2.52 -22.85
CA LEU A 236 5.62 -2.92 -22.13
C LEU A 236 4.75 -3.80 -23.04
N GLU A 237 4.25 -4.91 -22.50
CA GLU A 237 3.29 -5.80 -23.15
C GLU A 237 2.11 -6.00 -22.22
N VAL A 238 0.90 -5.74 -22.72
CA VAL A 238 -0.34 -5.81 -21.93
C VAL A 238 -1.19 -6.98 -22.41
N SER A 239 -1.73 -7.73 -21.47
CA SER A 239 -2.66 -8.84 -21.75
C SER A 239 -3.86 -8.81 -20.81
N GLY A 240 -4.91 -9.55 -21.18
CA GLY A 240 -6.11 -9.67 -20.35
C GLY A 240 -7.06 -8.46 -20.45
N VAL A 241 -6.92 -7.60 -21.46
CA VAL A 241 -7.82 -6.45 -21.65
C VAL A 241 -9.23 -6.93 -22.00
N PRO A 242 -10.25 -6.61 -21.18
CA PRO A 242 -11.63 -7.00 -21.47
C PRO A 242 -12.18 -6.19 -22.66
N ARG A 243 -13.06 -6.81 -23.44
CA ARG A 243 -13.77 -6.10 -24.53
C ARG A 243 -14.84 -5.17 -23.97
N ASP A 244 -15.50 -5.61 -22.90
CA ASP A 244 -16.62 -4.93 -22.27
C ASP A 244 -16.38 -4.78 -20.78
N VAL A 245 -16.70 -3.63 -20.22
CA VAL A 245 -16.64 -3.34 -18.77
C VAL A 245 -17.84 -2.49 -18.39
N HIS A 246 -18.25 -2.51 -17.12
CA HIS A 246 -19.28 -1.60 -16.63
C HIS A 246 -18.71 -0.22 -16.26
N VAL A 247 -19.58 0.79 -16.25
CA VAL A 247 -19.21 2.15 -15.79
C VAL A 247 -18.57 2.11 -14.42
N SER A 248 -17.47 2.84 -14.25
CA SER A 248 -16.71 2.93 -13.00
C SER A 248 -16.19 1.60 -12.44
N ALA A 249 -16.22 0.53 -13.24
CA ALA A 249 -15.69 -0.76 -12.81
C ALA A 249 -14.18 -0.69 -12.57
N LEU A 250 -13.75 -1.30 -11.48
CA LEU A 250 -12.34 -1.55 -11.18
C LEU A 250 -11.96 -2.93 -11.74
N PHE A 251 -10.88 -3.00 -12.52
CA PHE A 251 -10.34 -4.25 -13.04
C PHE A 251 -8.81 -4.20 -13.14
N TRP A 252 -8.21 -5.35 -13.38
CA TRP A 252 -6.76 -5.51 -13.41
C TRP A 252 -6.32 -6.09 -14.74
N LEU A 253 -5.20 -5.57 -15.24
CA LEU A 253 -4.52 -6.08 -16.44
C LEU A 253 -3.19 -6.71 -16.03
N ASP A 254 -2.78 -7.73 -16.77
CA ASP A 254 -1.45 -8.31 -16.65
C ASP A 254 -0.50 -7.57 -17.59
N THR A 255 0.46 -6.85 -17.03
CA THR A 255 1.42 -6.02 -17.75
C THR A 255 2.82 -6.54 -17.54
N GLN A 256 3.44 -7.00 -18.61
CA GLN A 256 4.86 -7.38 -18.61
C GLN A 256 5.70 -6.17 -18.97
N ILE A 257 6.69 -5.86 -18.12
CA ILE A 257 7.68 -4.80 -18.37
C ILE A 257 9.04 -5.45 -18.56
N THR A 258 9.72 -5.06 -19.64
CA THR A 258 11.14 -5.39 -19.86
C THR A 258 11.97 -4.13 -19.70
N ASN A 259 12.87 -4.16 -18.73
CA ASN A 259 13.85 -3.13 -18.47
C ASN A 259 15.21 -3.56 -19.03
N ALA A 260 15.55 -3.10 -20.25
CA ALA A 260 16.85 -3.36 -20.86
C ALA A 260 17.90 -2.28 -20.52
N THR A 261 17.69 -1.50 -19.45
CA THR A 261 18.65 -0.51 -18.98
C THR A 261 19.61 -1.13 -17.95
N ASP A 262 20.64 -0.38 -17.61
CA ASP A 262 21.60 -0.68 -16.55
C ASP A 262 21.16 -0.19 -15.17
N GLU A 263 19.97 0.40 -15.06
CA GLU A 263 19.37 0.89 -13.81
C GLU A 263 18.11 0.10 -13.45
N ALA A 264 17.89 -0.13 -12.17
CA ALA A 264 16.64 -0.69 -11.68
C ALA A 264 15.53 0.39 -11.65
N LEU A 265 14.28 -0.03 -11.88
CA LEU A 265 13.10 0.84 -11.81
C LEU A 265 12.40 0.62 -10.48
N TYR A 266 12.12 1.70 -9.75
CA TYR A 266 11.45 1.64 -8.46
C TYR A 266 10.21 2.53 -8.44
N PRO A 267 9.13 2.10 -7.76
CA PRO A 267 7.91 2.89 -7.58
C PRO A 267 8.02 3.86 -6.40
N VAL A 268 9.24 4.16 -5.94
CA VAL A 268 9.54 4.98 -4.76
C VAL A 268 10.82 5.77 -4.99
N GLY A 269 11.02 6.79 -4.19
CA GLY A 269 12.19 7.67 -4.28
C GLY A 269 11.83 9.04 -4.84
N PRO A 270 12.83 9.88 -5.17
CA PRO A 270 12.56 11.24 -5.63
C PRO A 270 11.74 11.31 -6.92
N HIS A 271 11.93 10.34 -7.82
CA HIS A 271 11.29 10.29 -9.14
C HIS A 271 10.78 8.88 -9.44
N PRO A 272 9.73 8.40 -8.73
CA PRO A 272 9.25 7.04 -8.85
C PRO A 272 8.69 6.74 -10.24
N VAL A 273 8.84 5.48 -10.67
CA VAL A 273 8.28 4.98 -11.92
C VAL A 273 7.05 4.14 -11.65
N HIS A 274 5.95 4.45 -12.33
CA HIS A 274 4.68 3.76 -12.19
C HIS A 274 4.13 3.32 -13.55
N LEU A 275 3.32 2.25 -13.55
CA LEU A 275 2.35 2.01 -14.60
C LEU A 275 1.20 3.01 -14.45
N ALA A 276 0.71 3.49 -15.58
CA ALA A 276 -0.36 4.47 -15.66
C ALA A 276 -1.25 4.21 -16.87
N TYR A 277 -2.38 4.91 -16.95
CA TYR A 277 -3.28 4.78 -18.08
C TYR A 277 -4.03 6.07 -18.37
N HIS A 278 -4.52 6.16 -19.63
CA HIS A 278 -5.46 7.19 -20.08
C HIS A 278 -6.70 6.54 -20.66
N TRP A 279 -7.80 7.30 -20.68
CA TRP A 279 -9.00 6.95 -21.43
C TRP A 279 -9.32 8.02 -22.47
N ILE A 280 -9.53 7.61 -23.71
CA ILE A 280 -9.88 8.46 -24.83
C ILE A 280 -11.24 8.03 -25.36
N GLU A 281 -12.15 8.96 -25.64
CA GLU A 281 -13.36 8.66 -26.40
C GLU A 281 -12.96 8.28 -27.83
N LYS A 282 -13.47 7.13 -28.30
CA LYS A 282 -12.95 6.47 -29.50
C LYS A 282 -13.19 7.28 -30.79
N THR A 283 -14.36 7.93 -30.91
CA THR A 283 -14.77 8.64 -32.11
C THR A 283 -14.13 10.02 -32.23
N THR A 284 -14.21 10.79 -31.16
CA THR A 284 -13.72 12.18 -31.15
C THR A 284 -12.24 12.28 -30.81
N ARG A 285 -11.65 11.19 -30.30
CA ARG A 285 -10.28 11.18 -29.73
C ARG A 285 -10.10 12.16 -28.58
N GLN A 286 -11.19 12.57 -27.94
CA GLN A 286 -11.12 13.42 -26.76
C GLN A 286 -10.57 12.62 -25.57
N MET A 287 -9.59 13.20 -24.88
CA MET A 287 -9.08 12.68 -23.60
C MET A 287 -10.15 12.81 -22.52
N ILE A 288 -10.58 11.69 -21.95
CA ILE A 288 -11.60 11.62 -20.89
C ILE A 288 -10.95 11.49 -19.52
N VAL A 289 -9.90 10.68 -19.43
CA VAL A 289 -9.06 10.53 -18.24
C VAL A 289 -7.61 10.62 -18.70
N PHE A 290 -6.96 11.72 -18.40
CA PHE A 290 -5.54 11.90 -18.69
C PHE A 290 -4.67 11.25 -17.61
N ASP A 291 -5.06 11.39 -16.37
CA ASP A 291 -4.26 10.99 -15.20
C ASP A 291 -4.97 9.89 -14.41
N GLY A 292 -4.89 8.65 -14.93
CA GLY A 292 -5.43 7.46 -14.27
C GLY A 292 -4.66 7.07 -13.01
N TYR A 293 -5.19 6.11 -12.26
CA TYR A 293 -4.51 5.59 -11.07
C TYR A 293 -3.13 5.03 -11.40
N ARG A 294 -2.20 5.21 -10.47
CA ARG A 294 -0.86 4.62 -10.55
C ARG A 294 -0.87 3.18 -10.05
N SER A 295 -0.14 2.31 -10.75
CA SER A 295 0.19 0.98 -10.27
C SER A 295 1.69 0.90 -10.03
N GLY A 296 2.10 0.64 -8.80
CA GLY A 296 3.49 0.58 -8.42
C GLY A 296 4.19 -0.67 -8.95
N LEU A 297 5.47 -0.56 -9.24
CA LEU A 297 6.34 -1.68 -9.60
C LEU A 297 6.85 -2.37 -8.33
N PHE A 298 5.99 -3.20 -7.70
CA PHE A 298 6.35 -3.91 -6.47
C PHE A 298 6.49 -5.42 -6.73
N PRO A 299 7.66 -6.01 -6.40
CA PRO A 299 8.94 -5.37 -6.09
C PRO A 299 9.47 -4.59 -7.29
N GLY A 300 10.47 -3.72 -7.07
CA GLY A 300 11.10 -2.99 -8.17
C GLY A 300 11.58 -3.91 -9.29
N LEU A 301 11.76 -3.36 -10.47
CA LEU A 301 12.25 -4.07 -11.64
C LEU A 301 13.76 -3.86 -11.81
N GLU A 302 14.53 -4.90 -11.59
CA GLU A 302 15.98 -4.86 -11.69
C GLU A 302 16.48 -4.48 -13.10
N ALA A 303 17.71 -4.02 -13.16
CA ALA A 303 18.41 -3.78 -14.43
C ALA A 303 18.47 -5.06 -15.27
N ASN A 304 18.23 -4.94 -16.58
CA ASN A 304 18.21 -6.04 -17.55
C ASN A 304 17.25 -7.19 -17.18
N ALA A 305 16.13 -6.86 -16.53
CA ALA A 305 15.14 -7.84 -16.11
C ALA A 305 13.78 -7.63 -16.81
N THR A 306 12.99 -8.70 -16.82
CA THR A 306 11.60 -8.70 -17.25
C THR A 306 10.72 -9.22 -16.13
N ARG A 307 9.59 -8.55 -15.88
CA ARG A 307 8.65 -8.94 -14.82
C ARG A 307 7.22 -8.57 -15.19
N ARG A 308 6.26 -9.31 -14.62
CA ARG A 308 4.83 -9.03 -14.73
C ARG A 308 4.33 -8.29 -13.51
N TYR A 309 3.44 -7.32 -13.75
CA TYR A 309 2.78 -6.50 -12.74
C TYR A 309 1.29 -6.41 -13.02
N ALA A 310 0.48 -6.28 -11.98
CA ALA A 310 -0.93 -6.01 -12.11
C ALA A 310 -1.15 -4.49 -12.30
N THR A 311 -1.75 -4.09 -13.41
CA THR A 311 -2.12 -2.69 -13.67
C THR A 311 -3.58 -2.47 -13.30
N MET A 312 -3.83 -1.63 -12.32
CA MET A 312 -5.17 -1.25 -11.85
C MET A 312 -5.81 -0.23 -12.79
N ILE A 313 -7.00 -0.54 -13.27
CA ILE A 313 -7.77 0.33 -14.16
C ILE A 313 -9.14 0.60 -13.57
N VAL A 314 -9.60 1.85 -13.66
CA VAL A 314 -10.98 2.24 -13.39
C VAL A 314 -11.61 2.70 -14.69
N ALA A 315 -12.74 2.10 -15.06
CA ALA A 315 -13.48 2.47 -16.27
C ALA A 315 -14.10 3.87 -16.16
N PRO A 316 -14.34 4.57 -17.27
CA PRO A 316 -15.09 5.82 -17.30
C PRO A 316 -16.46 5.72 -16.63
N SER A 317 -16.94 6.83 -16.09
CA SER A 317 -18.25 6.92 -15.41
C SER A 317 -19.45 6.99 -16.37
N SER A 318 -19.21 7.12 -17.66
CA SER A 318 -20.25 7.18 -18.70
C SER A 318 -20.12 6.01 -19.64
N PRO A 319 -21.23 5.40 -20.10
CA PRO A 319 -21.19 4.35 -21.12
C PRO A 319 -20.76 4.92 -22.48
N GLY A 320 -20.07 4.10 -23.28
CA GLY A 320 -19.57 4.52 -24.58
C GLY A 320 -18.45 3.63 -25.12
N GLU A 321 -17.96 3.94 -26.32
CA GLU A 321 -16.78 3.30 -26.90
C GLU A 321 -15.53 4.12 -26.60
N TYR A 322 -14.54 3.48 -26.00
CA TYR A 322 -13.32 4.12 -25.56
C TYR A 322 -12.07 3.41 -26.09
N ILE A 323 -10.96 4.11 -26.03
CA ILE A 323 -9.62 3.55 -26.17
C ILE A 323 -8.95 3.68 -24.80
N LEU A 324 -8.58 2.55 -24.25
CA LEU A 324 -7.71 2.46 -23.08
C LEU A 324 -6.26 2.51 -23.57
N GLN A 325 -5.52 3.48 -23.10
CA GLN A 325 -4.08 3.60 -23.33
C GLN A 325 -3.36 3.21 -22.05
N ILE A 326 -2.42 2.28 -22.16
CA ILE A 326 -1.54 1.86 -21.04
C ILE A 326 -0.13 2.35 -21.34
N THR A 327 0.47 2.96 -20.33
CA THR A 327 1.78 3.58 -20.42
C THR A 327 2.53 3.50 -19.08
N MET A 328 3.65 4.21 -18.99
CA MET A 328 4.42 4.42 -17.77
C MET A 328 4.68 5.91 -17.55
N VAL A 329 4.89 6.28 -16.33
CA VAL A 329 5.26 7.65 -15.94
C VAL A 329 6.41 7.62 -14.94
N GLN A 330 7.36 8.51 -15.11
CA GLN A 330 8.29 8.87 -14.05
C GLN A 330 7.82 10.18 -13.45
N GLU A 331 7.39 10.14 -12.19
CA GLU A 331 6.75 11.28 -11.52
C GLU A 331 7.68 12.49 -11.46
N GLU A 332 7.12 13.66 -11.73
CA GLU A 332 7.82 14.95 -11.80
C GLU A 332 8.93 15.01 -12.89
N VAL A 333 8.96 14.04 -13.82
CA VAL A 333 9.93 13.99 -14.92
C VAL A 333 9.24 14.00 -16.26
N CYS A 334 8.56 12.89 -16.65
CA CYS A 334 7.86 12.78 -17.93
C CYS A 334 6.91 11.59 -17.97
N TRP A 335 5.98 11.61 -18.89
CA TRP A 335 5.30 10.44 -19.40
C TRP A 335 6.23 9.72 -20.40
N PHE A 336 6.26 8.39 -20.37
CA PHE A 336 7.19 7.65 -21.21
C PHE A 336 6.84 7.74 -22.71
N GLU A 337 5.57 7.83 -23.04
CA GLU A 337 5.12 8.04 -24.43
C GLU A 337 5.52 9.40 -25.02
N ASP A 338 5.79 10.41 -24.20
CA ASP A 338 6.32 11.69 -24.67
C ASP A 338 7.77 11.56 -25.18
N VAL A 339 8.47 10.53 -24.70
CA VAL A 339 9.88 10.25 -25.05
C VAL A 339 9.97 9.10 -26.06
N CYS A 340 9.18 8.05 -25.84
CA CYS A 340 9.15 6.82 -26.64
C CYS A 340 7.69 6.45 -26.93
N PRO A 341 7.08 6.97 -28.00
CA PRO A 341 5.66 6.71 -28.33
C PRO A 341 5.32 5.22 -28.49
N GLU A 342 6.29 4.40 -28.82
CA GLU A 342 6.12 2.96 -29.01
C GLU A 342 5.79 2.20 -27.71
N ILE A 343 6.04 2.80 -26.55
CA ILE A 343 5.69 2.20 -25.25
C ILE A 343 4.17 2.23 -25.02
N LEU A 344 3.46 3.16 -25.63
CA LEU A 344 2.03 3.32 -25.47
C LEU A 344 1.27 2.14 -26.10
N GLN A 345 0.45 1.45 -25.32
CA GLN A 345 -0.40 0.36 -25.81
C GLN A 345 -1.86 0.80 -25.83
N GLU A 346 -2.54 0.68 -26.99
CA GLU A 346 -3.94 1.09 -27.18
C GLU A 346 -4.89 -0.09 -27.34
N PHE A 347 -6.03 -0.05 -26.65
CA PHE A 347 -7.05 -1.11 -26.68
C PHE A 347 -8.45 -0.50 -26.77
N ALA A 348 -9.25 -1.01 -27.72
CA ALA A 348 -10.67 -0.63 -27.79
C ALA A 348 -11.47 -1.36 -26.71
N VAL A 349 -12.24 -0.62 -25.92
CA VAL A 349 -13.07 -1.14 -24.83
C VAL A 349 -14.46 -0.50 -24.89
N GLN A 350 -15.50 -1.33 -24.76
CA GLN A 350 -16.89 -0.89 -24.61
C GLN A 350 -17.21 -0.72 -23.13
N VAL A 351 -17.66 0.47 -22.71
CA VAL A 351 -18.15 0.72 -21.37
C VAL A 351 -19.67 0.62 -21.38
N LEU A 352 -20.20 -0.32 -20.61
CA LEU A 352 -21.64 -0.62 -20.48
C LEU A 352 -22.22 0.10 -19.24
N VAL A 353 -23.56 0.22 -19.22
CA VAL A 353 -24.29 0.78 -18.07
C VAL A 353 -24.15 -0.09 -16.85
#